data_15f819c1452bb82710a5fe322061c2c6
#
_entry.id   15f819c1452bb82710a5fe322061c2c6
#
_cell.length_a   1.000
_cell.length_b   1.000
_cell.length_c   1.000
_cell.angle_alpha   90.00
_cell.angle_beta   90.00
_cell.angle_gamma   90.00
#
_symmetry.space_group_name_H-M   'P 1'
#
loop_
_entity.id
_entity.type
_entity.pdbx_description
1 polymer ?
#
loop_
_entity_poly.entity_id
_entity_poly.type
_entity_poly.pdbx_seq_one_letter_code
_entity_poly.pdbx_strand_id
1 'polypeptide(L)'
;VVGVALLFGRGPATLAALLGVAMFDFFFVPPRMSFNVSDVQYLITFAVMLVVALVIGQLTAGLRAQARAASERERRVRGLYQMSRELSAALLPEQVAEIGARFLRGEFGARSALLALGDDGKLLLQPGADAELDRGVAQWAFDKGEAAGRGTNTLPASACLVLPLTAPMRRRGVLAVQPAQSSSLAPEQRQLLD
;
A
#
# COMPACT_ATOMS: atom_id res chain seq x y z
N VAL A 1 -17.02 22.84 13.32
CA VAL A 1 -17.36 21.51 12.76
C VAL A 1 -16.46 21.16 11.60
N VAL A 2 -16.37 22.02 10.56
CA VAL A 2 -15.55 21.76 9.37
C VAL A 2 -14.07 21.56 9.72
N GLY A 3 -13.48 22.40 10.60
CA GLY A 3 -12.10 22.25 11.04
C GLY A 3 -11.84 20.94 11.79
N VAL A 4 -12.77 20.47 12.61
CA VAL A 4 -12.66 19.18 13.33
C VAL A 4 -12.77 18.00 12.35
N ALA A 5 -13.66 18.07 11.36
CA ALA A 5 -13.76 17.05 10.31
C ALA A 5 -12.49 16.96 9.46
N LEU A 6 -11.78 18.09 9.29
CA LEU A 6 -10.54 18.19 8.56
C LEU A 6 -9.36 17.51 9.29
N LEU A 7 -9.30 17.62 10.60
CA LEU A 7 -8.16 17.16 11.41
C LEU A 7 -8.35 15.75 11.99
N PHE A 8 -9.57 15.43 12.44
CA PHE A 8 -9.82 14.24 13.27
C PHE A 8 -10.75 13.18 12.63
N GLY A 9 -11.28 13.42 11.41
CA GLY A 9 -12.12 12.44 10.72
C GLY A 9 -13.61 12.48 11.07
N ARG A 10 -14.35 11.41 10.70
CA ARG A 10 -15.82 11.35 10.73
C ARG A 10 -16.43 11.34 12.14
N GLY A 11 -15.85 10.58 13.07
CA GLY A 11 -16.39 10.42 14.42
C GLY A 11 -16.41 11.73 15.21
N PRO A 12 -15.25 12.38 15.41
CA PRO A 12 -15.18 13.66 16.12
C PRO A 12 -15.96 14.80 15.45
N ALA A 13 -16.12 14.75 14.11
CA ALA A 13 -16.88 15.76 13.38
C ALA A 13 -18.37 15.68 13.66
N THR A 14 -18.95 14.48 13.77
CA THR A 14 -20.36 14.29 14.15
C THR A 14 -20.61 14.72 15.58
N LEU A 15 -19.71 14.39 16.52
CA LEU A 15 -19.79 14.86 17.89
C LEU A 15 -19.71 16.38 18.00
N ALA A 16 -18.80 17.02 17.26
CA ALA A 16 -18.66 18.47 17.23
C ALA A 16 -19.92 19.16 16.63
N ALA A 17 -20.59 18.53 15.66
CA ALA A 17 -21.83 19.01 15.10
C ALA A 17 -22.96 18.94 16.12
N LEU A 18 -23.13 17.81 16.82
CA LEU A 18 -24.14 17.63 17.87
C LEU A 18 -23.91 18.57 19.04
N LEU A 19 -22.66 18.69 19.52
CA LEU A 19 -22.32 19.63 20.60
C LEU A 19 -22.56 21.09 20.19
N GLY A 20 -22.21 21.47 18.95
CA GLY A 20 -22.45 22.82 18.44
C GLY A 20 -23.92 23.16 18.37
N VAL A 21 -24.75 22.21 17.93
CA VAL A 21 -26.22 22.38 17.91
C VAL A 21 -26.77 22.49 19.34
N ALA A 22 -26.35 21.60 20.25
CA ALA A 22 -26.81 21.63 21.65
C ALA A 22 -26.37 22.91 22.38
N MET A 23 -25.16 23.41 22.16
CA MET A 23 -24.70 24.68 22.73
C MET A 23 -25.47 25.88 22.15
N PHE A 24 -25.74 25.86 20.84
CA PHE A 24 -26.53 26.92 20.23
C PHE A 24 -27.95 26.96 20.81
N ASP A 25 -28.59 25.80 20.95
CA ASP A 25 -29.92 25.68 21.56
C ASP A 25 -29.93 26.20 23.00
N PHE A 26 -28.99 25.76 23.81
CA PHE A 26 -28.90 26.12 25.23
C PHE A 26 -28.65 27.62 25.48
N PHE A 27 -27.86 28.30 24.66
CA PHE A 27 -27.47 29.69 24.88
C PHE A 27 -28.32 30.69 24.13
N PHE A 28 -28.89 30.35 22.97
CA PHE A 28 -29.50 31.30 22.05
C PHE A 28 -31.01 31.14 21.89
N VAL A 29 -31.58 29.97 22.18
CA VAL A 29 -33.03 29.73 22.02
C VAL A 29 -33.75 30.02 23.34
N PRO A 30 -34.77 30.93 23.36
CA PRO A 30 -35.61 31.14 24.56
C PRO A 30 -36.53 29.93 24.80
N PRO A 31 -36.77 29.50 26.08
CA PRO A 31 -36.19 30.00 27.32
C PRO A 31 -34.73 29.60 27.52
N ARG A 32 -33.87 30.58 27.75
CA ARG A 32 -32.43 30.36 27.92
C ARG A 32 -32.13 29.42 29.09
N MET A 33 -31.09 28.59 28.93
CA MET A 33 -30.68 27.59 29.93
C MET A 33 -31.66 26.45 30.15
N SER A 34 -32.49 26.11 29.16
CA SER A 34 -33.39 24.98 29.22
C SER A 34 -33.41 24.24 27.87
N PHE A 35 -33.47 22.92 27.93
CA PHE A 35 -33.64 22.09 26.73
C PHE A 35 -35.12 21.88 26.36
N ASN A 36 -35.99 22.80 26.75
CA ASN A 36 -37.41 22.69 26.47
C ASN A 36 -37.69 23.28 25.07
N VAL A 37 -37.73 22.43 24.06
CA VAL A 37 -38.07 22.81 22.68
C VAL A 37 -39.58 22.91 22.58
N SER A 38 -40.13 24.11 22.83
CA SER A 38 -41.57 24.35 22.80
C SER A 38 -42.13 24.63 21.40
N ASP A 39 -41.26 24.82 20.41
CA ASP A 39 -41.67 25.22 19.07
C ASP A 39 -41.14 24.24 18.01
N VAL A 40 -42.05 23.57 17.29
CA VAL A 40 -41.79 22.64 16.21
C VAL A 40 -40.93 23.27 15.10
N GLN A 41 -41.00 24.58 14.94
CA GLN A 41 -40.25 25.34 13.95
C GLN A 41 -38.75 25.29 14.20
N TYR A 42 -38.27 25.33 15.42
CA TYR A 42 -36.86 25.18 15.76
C TYR A 42 -36.34 23.75 15.50
N LEU A 43 -37.20 22.76 15.78
CA LEU A 43 -36.88 21.36 15.56
C LEU A 43 -36.65 21.06 14.06
N ILE A 44 -37.48 21.66 13.20
CA ILE A 44 -37.31 21.54 11.75
C ILE A 44 -35.98 22.20 11.29
N THR A 45 -35.65 23.38 11.80
CA THR A 45 -34.43 24.09 11.49
C THR A 45 -33.21 23.28 11.91
N PHE A 46 -33.21 22.66 13.08
CA PHE A 46 -32.16 21.76 13.54
C PHE A 46 -32.02 20.52 12.66
N ALA A 47 -33.13 19.89 12.29
CA ALA A 47 -33.11 18.73 11.41
C ALA A 47 -32.49 19.07 10.05
N VAL A 48 -32.87 20.20 9.46
CA VAL A 48 -32.29 20.65 8.18
C VAL A 48 -30.79 20.93 8.33
N MET A 49 -30.36 21.66 9.37
CA MET A 49 -28.94 21.92 9.61
C MET A 49 -28.15 20.65 9.84
N LEU A 50 -28.70 19.68 10.56
CA LEU A 50 -28.04 18.39 10.78
C LEU A 50 -27.90 17.63 9.48
N VAL A 51 -28.93 17.55 8.65
CA VAL A 51 -28.91 16.90 7.35
C VAL A 51 -27.83 17.53 6.45
N VAL A 52 -27.82 18.86 6.36
CA VAL A 52 -26.83 19.59 5.56
C VAL A 52 -25.41 19.31 6.06
N ALA A 53 -25.18 19.35 7.38
CA ALA A 53 -23.87 19.06 7.95
C ALA A 53 -23.40 17.62 7.67
N LEU A 54 -24.31 16.64 7.73
CA LEU A 54 -24.02 15.24 7.40
C LEU A 54 -23.70 15.08 5.92
N VAL A 55 -24.47 15.67 5.02
CA VAL A 55 -24.26 15.60 3.57
C VAL A 55 -22.90 16.21 3.21
N ILE A 56 -22.58 17.40 3.72
CA ILE A 56 -21.29 18.05 3.46
C ILE A 56 -20.14 17.20 4.03
N GLY A 57 -20.32 16.65 5.22
CA GLY A 57 -19.33 15.76 5.85
C GLY A 57 -19.05 14.51 5.03
N GLN A 58 -20.09 13.85 4.52
CA GLN A 58 -19.97 12.66 3.69
C GLN A 58 -19.31 12.97 2.33
N LEU A 59 -19.73 14.06 1.68
CA LEU A 59 -19.17 14.48 0.39
C LEU A 59 -17.67 14.77 0.52
N THR A 60 -17.30 15.57 1.53
CA THR A 60 -15.89 15.91 1.79
C THR A 60 -15.04 14.67 2.09
N ALA A 61 -15.58 13.73 2.86
CA ALA A 61 -14.87 12.48 3.17
C ALA A 61 -14.70 11.58 1.93
N GLY A 62 -15.71 11.54 1.05
CA GLY A 62 -15.65 10.82 -0.23
C GLY A 62 -14.58 11.38 -1.17
N LEU A 63 -14.55 12.69 -1.35
CA LEU A 63 -13.56 13.38 -2.19
C LEU A 63 -12.13 13.14 -1.69
N ARG A 64 -11.91 13.14 -0.38
CA ARG A 64 -10.59 12.85 0.21
C ARG A 64 -10.15 11.41 0.02
N ALA A 65 -11.08 10.45 0.14
CA ALA A 65 -10.78 9.05 -0.11
C ALA A 65 -10.36 8.84 -1.58
N GLN A 66 -11.06 9.46 -2.52
CA GLN A 66 -10.72 9.43 -3.93
C GLN A 66 -9.36 10.09 -4.23
N ALA A 67 -9.10 11.26 -3.65
CA ALA A 67 -7.83 11.96 -3.82
C ALA A 67 -6.63 11.15 -3.29
N ARG A 68 -6.79 10.47 -2.14
CA ARG A 68 -5.76 9.58 -1.59
C ARG A 68 -5.51 8.38 -2.50
N ALA A 69 -6.57 7.71 -2.94
CA ALA A 69 -6.45 6.57 -3.85
C ALA A 69 -5.80 6.97 -5.19
N ALA A 70 -6.13 8.14 -5.73
CA ALA A 70 -5.49 8.66 -6.94
C ALA A 70 -4.00 8.94 -6.73
N SER A 71 -3.64 9.58 -5.60
CA SER A 71 -2.25 9.87 -5.25
C SER A 71 -1.41 8.60 -5.03
N GLU A 72 -1.97 7.56 -4.42
CA GLU A 72 -1.29 6.27 -4.24
C GLU A 72 -1.03 5.58 -5.58
N ARG A 73 -2.02 5.60 -6.48
CA ARG A 73 -1.85 5.07 -7.85
C ARG A 73 -0.77 5.82 -8.62
N GLU A 74 -0.78 7.15 -8.56
CA GLU A 74 0.23 7.98 -9.23
C GLU A 74 1.64 7.70 -8.69
N ARG A 75 1.80 7.58 -7.37
CA ARG A 75 3.09 7.25 -6.76
C ARG A 75 3.59 5.89 -7.23
N ARG A 76 2.72 4.88 -7.27
CA ARG A 76 3.06 3.53 -7.74
C ARG A 76 3.51 3.54 -9.20
N VAL A 77 2.75 4.18 -10.08
CA VAL A 77 3.11 4.30 -11.51
C VAL A 77 4.42 5.03 -11.70
N ARG A 78 4.65 6.11 -10.96
CA ARG A 78 5.90 6.88 -11.02
C ARG A 78 7.09 6.04 -10.53
N GLY A 79 6.93 5.26 -9.45
CA GLY A 79 7.96 4.35 -8.95
C GLY A 79 8.34 3.28 -9.97
N LEU A 80 7.35 2.64 -10.59
CA LEU A 80 7.58 1.64 -11.66
C LEU A 80 8.28 2.25 -12.89
N TYR A 81 7.84 3.44 -13.31
CA TYR A 81 8.47 4.13 -14.43
C TYR A 81 9.94 4.48 -14.14
N GLN A 82 10.21 4.99 -12.95
CA GLN A 82 11.58 5.31 -12.53
C GLN A 82 12.45 4.05 -12.48
N MET A 83 11.96 2.97 -11.88
CA MET A 83 12.64 1.67 -11.85
C MET A 83 12.92 1.14 -13.26
N SER A 84 11.93 1.17 -14.15
CA SER A 84 12.09 0.72 -15.54
C SER A 84 13.15 1.53 -16.27
N ARG A 85 13.20 2.84 -16.06
CA ARG A 85 14.21 3.73 -16.64
C ARG A 85 15.62 3.42 -16.10
N GLU A 86 15.75 3.23 -14.78
CA GLU A 86 17.03 2.88 -14.16
C GLU A 86 17.53 1.52 -14.64
N LEU A 87 16.62 0.52 -14.71
CA LEU A 87 16.96 -0.82 -15.22
C LEU A 87 17.38 -0.80 -16.70
N SER A 88 16.72 0.04 -17.51
CA SER A 88 17.08 0.19 -18.93
C SER A 88 18.47 0.80 -19.14
N ALA A 89 18.99 1.53 -18.17
CA ALA A 89 20.32 2.12 -18.19
C ALA A 89 21.38 1.23 -17.54
N ALA A 90 20.98 0.14 -16.84
CA ALA A 90 21.89 -0.77 -16.18
C ALA A 90 22.56 -1.70 -17.22
N LEU A 91 23.89 -1.71 -17.22
CA LEU A 91 24.69 -2.55 -18.12
C LEU A 91 25.22 -3.82 -17.46
N LEU A 92 25.30 -3.82 -16.13
CA LEU A 92 25.88 -4.91 -15.35
C LEU A 92 24.84 -5.57 -14.44
N PRO A 93 24.92 -6.89 -14.22
CA PRO A 93 24.01 -7.61 -13.32
C PRO A 93 23.99 -7.04 -11.88
N GLU A 94 25.13 -6.55 -11.40
CA GLU A 94 25.27 -5.95 -10.08
C GLU A 94 24.43 -4.68 -9.95
N GLN A 95 24.37 -3.86 -10.99
CA GLN A 95 23.53 -2.65 -11.03
C GLN A 95 22.05 -3.00 -11.01
N VAL A 96 21.66 -4.03 -11.75
CA VAL A 96 20.28 -4.56 -11.74
C VAL A 96 19.90 -5.03 -10.34
N ALA A 97 20.82 -5.77 -9.68
CA ALA A 97 20.61 -6.25 -8.31
C ALA A 97 20.40 -5.10 -7.32
N GLU A 98 21.22 -4.05 -7.38
CA GLU A 98 21.13 -2.90 -6.48
C GLU A 98 19.85 -2.10 -6.69
N ILE A 99 19.48 -1.84 -7.95
CA ILE A 99 18.23 -1.14 -8.30
C ILE A 99 17.03 -1.93 -7.80
N GLY A 100 16.98 -3.23 -8.08
CA GLY A 100 15.92 -4.13 -7.64
C GLY A 100 15.81 -4.20 -6.11
N ALA A 101 16.92 -4.36 -5.41
CA ALA A 101 16.95 -4.41 -3.94
C ALA A 101 16.45 -3.10 -3.31
N ARG A 102 16.86 -1.95 -3.85
CA ARG A 102 16.42 -0.64 -3.39
C ARG A 102 14.91 -0.45 -3.58
N PHE A 103 14.39 -0.84 -4.74
CA PHE A 103 12.96 -0.77 -5.06
C PHE A 103 12.14 -1.69 -4.14
N LEU A 104 12.53 -2.97 -4.00
CA LEU A 104 11.82 -3.93 -3.16
C LEU A 104 11.81 -3.53 -1.68
N ARG A 105 12.91 -2.95 -1.21
CA ARG A 105 12.98 -2.43 0.17
C ARG A 105 12.10 -1.20 0.37
N GLY A 106 12.08 -0.29 -0.59
CA GLY A 106 11.29 0.96 -0.52
C GLY A 106 9.78 0.74 -0.62
N GLU A 107 9.35 -0.07 -1.59
CA GLU A 107 7.92 -0.25 -1.90
C GLU A 107 7.26 -1.37 -1.09
N PHE A 108 8.02 -2.43 -0.77
CA PHE A 108 7.47 -3.63 -0.12
C PHE A 108 8.06 -3.87 1.28
N GLY A 109 9.05 -3.09 1.72
CA GLY A 109 9.78 -3.36 2.95
C GLY A 109 10.46 -4.73 2.95
N ALA A 110 10.72 -5.29 1.77
CA ALA A 110 11.22 -6.65 1.60
C ALA A 110 12.73 -6.67 1.43
N ARG A 111 13.37 -7.70 1.97
CA ARG A 111 14.77 -8.05 1.65
C ARG A 111 14.80 -8.87 0.37
N SER A 112 15.88 -8.78 -0.40
CA SER A 112 16.00 -9.49 -1.67
C SER A 112 17.39 -10.04 -1.91
N ALA A 113 17.45 -11.07 -2.76
CA ALA A 113 18.71 -11.61 -3.27
C ALA A 113 18.55 -11.95 -4.76
N LEU A 114 19.44 -11.42 -5.59
CA LEU A 114 19.51 -11.74 -7.02
C LEU A 114 20.61 -12.76 -7.25
N LEU A 115 20.28 -13.85 -7.94
CA LEU A 115 21.26 -14.77 -8.50
C LEU A 115 21.19 -14.68 -10.02
N ALA A 116 22.28 -14.27 -10.62
CA ALA A 116 22.43 -14.23 -12.07
C ALA A 116 23.14 -15.48 -12.58
N LEU A 117 22.79 -15.90 -13.79
CA LEU A 117 23.49 -16.98 -14.46
C LEU A 117 24.89 -16.53 -14.90
N GLY A 118 25.93 -17.15 -14.36
CA GLY A 118 27.30 -16.91 -14.76
C GLY A 118 27.67 -17.61 -16.09
N ASP A 119 28.83 -17.29 -16.61
CA ASP A 119 29.33 -17.85 -17.85
C ASP A 119 29.62 -19.36 -17.75
N ASP A 120 29.84 -19.85 -16.54
CA ASP A 120 30.02 -21.27 -16.21
C ASP A 120 28.70 -22.05 -16.07
N GLY A 121 27.55 -21.39 -16.31
CA GLY A 121 26.22 -21.99 -16.19
C GLY A 121 25.72 -22.14 -14.76
N LYS A 122 26.43 -21.60 -13.78
CA LYS A 122 26.00 -21.62 -12.36
C LYS A 122 25.35 -20.32 -11.96
N LEU A 123 24.45 -20.42 -10.98
CA LEU A 123 23.84 -19.27 -10.37
C LEU A 123 24.82 -18.58 -9.39
N LEU A 124 25.18 -17.34 -9.68
CA LEU A 124 26.08 -16.51 -8.88
C LEU A 124 25.27 -15.45 -8.13
N LEU A 125 25.43 -15.43 -6.79
CA LEU A 125 24.81 -14.43 -5.94
C LEU A 125 25.41 -13.05 -6.23
N GLN A 126 24.55 -12.09 -6.52
CA GLN A 126 24.95 -10.72 -6.82
C GLN A 126 25.16 -9.90 -5.53
N PRO A 127 26.04 -8.88 -5.57
CA PRO A 127 26.23 -7.96 -4.45
C PRO A 127 24.92 -7.28 -4.02
N GLY A 128 24.83 -6.93 -2.72
CA GLY A 128 23.62 -6.29 -2.17
C GLY A 128 22.52 -7.25 -1.75
N ALA A 129 22.73 -8.55 -1.83
CA ALA A 129 21.81 -9.56 -1.31
C ALA A 129 21.71 -9.46 0.22
N ASP A 130 20.50 -9.31 0.74
CA ASP A 130 20.19 -9.21 2.18
C ASP A 130 19.10 -10.20 2.61
N ALA A 131 18.54 -10.97 1.69
CA ALA A 131 17.57 -12.03 1.99
C ALA A 131 18.27 -13.34 2.35
N GLU A 132 17.67 -14.09 3.27
CA GLU A 132 18.11 -15.44 3.65
C GLU A 132 17.63 -16.45 2.60
N LEU A 133 18.53 -16.78 1.67
CA LEU A 133 18.23 -17.58 0.49
C LEU A 133 18.62 -19.05 0.65
N ASP A 134 17.66 -19.94 0.41
CA ASP A 134 17.92 -21.36 0.18
C ASP A 134 18.35 -21.59 -1.28
N ARG A 135 19.60 -22.00 -1.48
CA ARG A 135 20.15 -22.27 -2.82
C ARG A 135 19.45 -23.42 -3.53
N GLY A 136 18.94 -24.40 -2.81
CA GLY A 136 18.21 -25.52 -3.41
C GLY A 136 16.89 -25.07 -4.02
N VAL A 137 16.17 -24.19 -3.32
CA VAL A 137 14.92 -23.60 -3.83
C VAL A 137 15.21 -22.68 -5.02
N ALA A 138 16.30 -21.92 -4.97
CA ALA A 138 16.71 -21.04 -6.07
C ALA A 138 17.06 -21.86 -7.33
N GLN A 139 17.83 -22.93 -7.17
CA GLN A 139 18.19 -23.81 -8.28
C GLN A 139 16.96 -24.49 -8.87
N TRP A 140 16.05 -24.98 -8.03
CA TRP A 140 14.80 -25.58 -8.48
C TRP A 140 13.96 -24.61 -9.31
N ALA A 141 13.76 -23.37 -8.82
CA ALA A 141 13.01 -22.35 -9.53
C ALA A 141 13.64 -21.99 -10.88
N PHE A 142 14.98 -21.94 -10.92
CA PHE A 142 15.72 -21.72 -12.17
C PHE A 142 15.52 -22.85 -13.16
N ASP A 143 15.67 -24.12 -12.73
CA ASP A 143 15.61 -25.29 -13.60
C ASP A 143 14.20 -25.54 -14.15
N LYS A 144 13.18 -25.33 -13.32
CA LYS A 144 11.78 -25.50 -13.74
C LYS A 144 11.22 -24.27 -14.45
N GLY A 145 11.72 -23.07 -14.17
CA GLY A 145 11.18 -21.83 -14.69
C GLY A 145 9.84 -21.47 -14.04
N GLU A 146 9.64 -21.92 -12.81
CA GLU A 146 8.41 -21.71 -12.04
C GLU A 146 8.74 -21.06 -10.69
N ALA A 147 7.79 -20.27 -10.17
CA ALA A 147 7.90 -19.68 -8.86
C ALA A 147 7.90 -20.75 -7.76
N ALA A 148 8.78 -20.61 -6.77
CA ALA A 148 8.87 -21.54 -5.63
C ALA A 148 9.03 -20.79 -4.31
N GLY A 149 8.81 -21.49 -3.21
CA GLY A 149 9.00 -20.95 -1.87
C GLY A 149 7.73 -20.33 -1.29
N ARG A 150 7.93 -19.35 -0.43
CA ARG A 150 6.87 -18.76 0.38
C ARG A 150 5.67 -18.27 -0.44
N GLY A 151 4.48 -18.72 -0.05
CA GLY A 151 3.24 -18.35 -0.70
C GLY A 151 2.99 -18.99 -2.07
N THR A 152 3.77 -20.01 -2.44
CA THR A 152 3.52 -20.88 -3.59
C THR A 152 3.13 -22.29 -3.13
N ASN A 153 2.65 -23.12 -4.06
CA ASN A 153 2.37 -24.54 -3.79
C ASN A 153 3.66 -25.39 -3.80
N THR A 154 4.80 -24.81 -4.18
CA THR A 154 6.07 -25.50 -4.34
C THR A 154 7.06 -25.01 -3.29
N LEU A 155 7.55 -25.91 -2.45
CA LEU A 155 8.52 -25.65 -1.38
C LEU A 155 8.10 -24.50 -0.44
N PRO A 156 6.86 -24.48 0.08
CA PRO A 156 6.29 -23.34 0.83
C PRO A 156 6.99 -23.06 2.16
N ALA A 157 7.81 -23.98 2.66
CA ALA A 157 8.59 -23.84 3.90
C ALA A 157 9.77 -22.87 3.77
N SER A 158 10.15 -22.46 2.57
CA SER A 158 11.20 -21.47 2.35
C SER A 158 10.80 -20.10 2.92
N ALA A 159 11.78 -19.38 3.50
CA ALA A 159 11.57 -18.02 4.01
C ALA A 159 11.32 -16.99 2.88
N CYS A 160 11.78 -17.27 1.67
CA CYS A 160 11.68 -16.42 0.50
C CYS A 160 10.66 -16.93 -0.51
N LEU A 161 10.03 -16.02 -1.22
CA LEU A 161 9.45 -16.24 -2.53
C LEU A 161 10.56 -16.15 -3.57
N VAL A 162 10.73 -17.17 -4.42
CA VAL A 162 11.75 -17.22 -5.45
C VAL A 162 11.08 -17.20 -6.82
N LEU A 163 11.46 -16.24 -7.65
CA LEU A 163 10.90 -15.99 -8.96
C LEU A 163 11.99 -16.19 -10.03
N PRO A 164 11.75 -17.00 -11.09
CA PRO A 164 12.69 -17.14 -12.19
C PRO A 164 12.68 -15.88 -13.06
N LEU A 165 13.86 -15.37 -13.40
CA LEU A 165 14.03 -14.25 -14.31
C LEU A 165 14.22 -14.79 -15.74
N THR A 166 13.21 -14.61 -16.57
CA THR A 166 13.19 -15.10 -17.95
C THR A 166 13.34 -13.94 -18.93
N ALA A 167 14.23 -14.10 -19.89
CA ALA A 167 14.32 -13.25 -21.08
C ALA A 167 13.77 -14.01 -22.30
N PRO A 168 13.47 -13.36 -23.42
CA PRO A 168 12.76 -13.97 -24.56
C PRO A 168 13.34 -15.28 -25.09
N MET A 169 14.62 -15.60 -24.84
CA MET A 169 15.23 -16.82 -25.35
C MET A 169 15.87 -17.72 -24.27
N ARG A 170 16.05 -17.21 -23.06
CA ARG A 170 16.72 -17.98 -21.98
C ARG A 170 16.42 -17.43 -20.60
N ARG A 171 16.54 -18.28 -19.58
CA ARG A 171 16.54 -17.85 -18.19
C ARG A 171 17.86 -17.17 -17.86
N ARG A 172 17.78 -16.07 -17.13
CA ARG A 172 18.93 -15.22 -16.77
C ARG A 172 19.35 -15.36 -15.32
N GLY A 173 18.46 -15.87 -14.46
CA GLY A 173 18.69 -16.00 -13.04
C GLY A 173 17.42 -16.20 -12.25
N VAL A 174 17.49 -15.92 -10.96
CA VAL A 174 16.35 -15.92 -10.04
C VAL A 174 16.42 -14.74 -9.09
N LEU A 175 15.25 -14.23 -8.74
CA LEU A 175 15.06 -13.20 -7.72
C LEU A 175 14.39 -13.83 -6.51
N ALA A 176 15.03 -13.76 -5.35
CA ALA A 176 14.44 -14.14 -4.07
C ALA A 176 13.95 -12.90 -3.34
N VAL A 177 12.73 -12.94 -2.84
CA VAL A 177 12.11 -11.86 -2.10
C VAL A 177 11.65 -12.36 -0.74
N GLN A 178 12.14 -11.75 0.33
CA GLN A 178 11.79 -12.07 1.70
C GLN A 178 11.00 -10.91 2.32
N PRO A 179 9.68 -11.03 2.50
CA PRO A 179 8.87 -10.00 3.14
C PRO A 179 9.29 -9.76 4.58
N ALA A 180 9.23 -8.50 5.04
CA ALA A 180 9.61 -8.13 6.42
C ALA A 180 8.67 -8.69 7.50
N GLN A 181 7.41 -8.96 7.14
CA GLN A 181 6.41 -9.55 8.05
C GLN A 181 6.04 -10.97 7.63
N SER A 182 5.53 -11.74 8.59
CA SER A 182 5.08 -13.13 8.40
C SER A 182 3.85 -13.26 7.46
N SER A 183 3.31 -12.16 6.95
CA SER A 183 2.21 -12.15 6.00
C SER A 183 2.71 -12.48 4.59
N SER A 184 1.96 -13.30 3.88
CA SER A 184 2.14 -13.50 2.43
C SER A 184 1.98 -12.16 1.71
N LEU A 185 2.77 -11.95 0.65
CA LEU A 185 2.55 -10.81 -0.24
C LEU A 185 1.10 -10.78 -0.70
N ALA A 186 0.47 -9.60 -0.64
CA ALA A 186 -0.89 -9.44 -1.12
C ALA A 186 -0.97 -9.85 -2.61
N PRO A 187 -2.13 -10.38 -3.07
CA PRO A 187 -2.28 -10.81 -4.47
C PRO A 187 -1.87 -9.74 -5.48
N GLU A 188 -2.19 -8.47 -5.15
CA GLU A 188 -1.82 -7.29 -5.96
C GLU A 188 -0.31 -7.03 -6.00
N GLN A 189 0.40 -7.32 -4.91
CA GLN A 189 1.86 -7.18 -4.83
C GLN A 189 2.58 -8.29 -5.60
N ARG A 190 1.98 -9.48 -5.66
CA ARG A 190 2.52 -10.59 -6.46
C ARG A 190 2.41 -10.31 -7.96
N GLN A 191 1.30 -9.73 -8.40
CA GLN A 191 1.07 -9.38 -9.81
C GLN A 191 2.04 -8.31 -10.34
N LEU A 192 2.70 -7.55 -9.45
CA LEU A 192 3.74 -6.58 -9.82
C LEU A 192 5.13 -7.19 -9.98
N LEU A 193 5.32 -8.44 -9.53
CA LEU A 193 6.59 -9.16 -9.60
C LEU A 193 6.63 -10.17 -10.76
N ASP A 194 5.48 -10.48 -11.35
CA ASP A 194 5.32 -11.28 -12.57
C ASP A 194 5.48 -10.41 -13.83
#